data_bc290a58bfa7f3cb507d1c332e0fbde0
#
_entry.id   bc290a58bfa7f3cb507d1c332e0fbde0
#
_cell.length_a   1.000
_cell.length_b   1.000
_cell.length_c   1.000
_cell.angle_alpha   90.00
_cell.angle_beta   90.00
_cell.angle_gamma   90.00
#
_symmetry.space_group_name_H-M   'P 1'
#
loop_
_entity.id
_entity.type
_entity.pdbx_description
1 polymer ?
#
loop_
_entity_poly.entity_id
_entity_poly.type
_entity_poly.pdbx_seq_one_letter_code
_entity_poly.pdbx_strand_id
1 'polypeptide(L)'
;MRAVSLMSVMFFASFCAFAEGKVGGTFVQKKSLQDVGVTLTSTGTWSFEKDRAFVWNTLKPVPSFFVATPTNYSFTVGGRTTSRRLDMKIDNIAQVFEMREMKGVVDKVESDSINPVFKAEGIEIPSSLRVFFKNGDRLEISLKR
;
A
#
# COMPACT_ATOMS: atom_id res chain seq x y z
N MET A 1 26.70 9.25 25.48
CA MET A 1 25.59 9.22 26.39
C MET A 1 24.44 10.11 25.93
N ARG A 2 24.70 11.36 25.74
CA ARG A 2 23.68 12.26 25.23
C ARG A 2 23.16 11.84 23.88
N ALA A 3 24.03 11.32 23.03
CA ALA A 3 23.64 10.84 21.71
C ALA A 3 22.57 9.76 21.79
N VAL A 4 22.69 8.88 22.76
CA VAL A 4 21.71 7.81 22.93
C VAL A 4 20.35 8.38 23.31
N SER A 5 20.32 9.34 24.23
CA SER A 5 19.09 9.99 24.64
C SER A 5 18.44 10.72 23.47
N LEU A 6 19.24 11.41 22.66
CA LEU A 6 18.74 12.10 21.49
C LEU A 6 18.11 11.14 20.50
N MET A 7 18.72 9.99 20.29
CA MET A 7 18.14 9.01 19.38
C MET A 7 16.79 8.50 19.87
N SER A 8 16.64 8.30 21.17
CA SER A 8 15.36 7.91 21.72
C SER A 8 14.28 8.96 21.46
N VAL A 9 14.64 10.23 21.66
CA VAL A 9 13.74 11.34 21.40
C VAL A 9 13.34 11.40 19.94
N MET A 10 14.29 11.19 19.04
CA MET A 10 14.00 11.18 17.60
C MET A 10 13.03 10.06 17.24
N PHE A 11 13.17 8.92 17.88
CA PHE A 11 12.26 7.81 17.65
C PHE A 11 10.84 8.19 18.04
N PHE A 12 10.63 8.84 19.15
CA PHE A 12 9.33 9.30 19.57
C PHE A 12 8.78 10.37 18.62
N ALA A 13 9.63 11.26 18.14
CA ALA A 13 9.21 12.27 17.17
C ALA A 13 8.69 11.64 15.89
N SER A 14 9.34 10.60 15.39
CA SER A 14 8.83 9.86 14.23
C SER A 14 7.47 9.26 14.50
N PHE A 15 7.27 8.76 15.69
CA PHE A 15 6.01 8.17 16.09
C PHE A 15 4.89 9.22 16.12
N CYS A 16 5.18 10.39 16.63
CA CYS A 16 4.21 11.48 16.65
C CYS A 16 3.87 11.96 15.24
N ALA A 17 4.85 12.07 14.36
CA ALA A 17 4.62 12.48 12.98
C ALA A 17 3.66 11.54 12.27
N PHE A 18 3.63 10.27 12.67
CA PHE A 18 2.74 9.28 12.09
C PHE A 18 1.27 9.61 12.30
N ALA A 19 0.94 10.39 13.35
CA ALA A 19 -0.43 10.77 13.66
C ALA A 19 -0.95 11.94 12.81
N GLU A 20 -0.06 12.64 12.09
CA GLU A 20 -0.44 13.84 11.33
C GLU A 20 -0.62 13.54 9.85
N GLY A 21 -1.83 13.10 9.48
CA GLY A 21 -2.17 12.85 8.09
C GLY A 21 -1.49 11.63 7.49
N LYS A 22 -0.89 10.81 8.32
CA LYS A 22 -0.23 9.58 7.90
C LYS A 22 -0.79 8.42 8.70
N VAL A 23 -1.14 7.35 8.00
CA VAL A 23 -1.63 6.12 8.62
C VAL A 23 -0.86 4.94 8.05
N GLY A 24 -0.90 3.82 8.76
CA GLY A 24 -0.26 2.62 8.31
C GLY A 24 -0.69 1.42 9.13
N GLY A 25 -0.20 0.26 8.75
CA GLY A 25 -0.54 -0.97 9.42
C GLY A 25 -0.02 -2.17 8.68
N THR A 26 -0.78 -3.24 8.75
CA THR A 26 -0.46 -4.50 8.07
C THR A 26 -1.48 -4.80 7.00
N PHE A 27 -1.12 -5.66 6.06
CA PHE A 27 -2.04 -6.12 5.03
C PHE A 27 -1.95 -7.62 4.85
N VAL A 28 -3.04 -8.19 4.36
CA VAL A 28 -3.08 -9.53 3.80
C VAL A 28 -3.62 -9.40 2.38
N GLN A 29 -2.89 -9.96 1.42
CA GLN A 29 -3.25 -9.92 0.01
C GLN A 29 -3.40 -11.34 -0.50
N LYS A 30 -4.52 -11.62 -1.18
CA LYS A 30 -4.77 -12.92 -1.80
C LYS A 30 -5.02 -12.72 -3.27
N LYS A 31 -4.17 -13.32 -4.11
CA LYS A 31 -4.34 -13.29 -5.55
C LYS A 31 -4.80 -14.66 -6.05
N SER A 32 -5.99 -14.71 -6.61
CA SER A 32 -6.56 -15.92 -7.20
C SER A 32 -6.25 -15.93 -8.69
N LEU A 33 -5.53 -16.94 -9.13
CA LEU A 33 -5.17 -17.12 -10.53
C LEU A 33 -6.17 -18.07 -11.18
N GLN A 34 -6.99 -17.55 -12.07
CA GLN A 34 -8.09 -18.30 -12.64
C GLN A 34 -7.62 -19.50 -13.47
N ASP A 35 -6.57 -19.32 -14.27
CA ASP A 35 -6.11 -20.34 -15.20
C ASP A 35 -5.62 -21.61 -14.52
N VAL A 36 -5.05 -21.48 -13.32
CA VAL A 36 -4.45 -22.60 -12.60
C VAL A 36 -5.20 -22.95 -11.32
N GLY A 37 -6.22 -22.20 -10.96
CA GLY A 37 -7.02 -22.47 -9.77
C GLY A 37 -6.24 -22.34 -8.47
N VAL A 38 -5.23 -21.48 -8.41
CA VAL A 38 -4.36 -21.31 -7.24
C VAL A 38 -4.58 -19.95 -6.63
N THR A 39 -4.54 -19.87 -5.30
CA THR A 39 -4.56 -18.61 -4.56
C THR A 39 -3.21 -18.40 -3.90
N LEU A 40 -2.59 -17.25 -4.16
CA LEU A 40 -1.31 -16.85 -3.58
C LEU A 40 -1.57 -15.82 -2.49
N THR A 41 -1.03 -16.06 -1.30
CA THR A 41 -1.21 -15.15 -0.17
C THR A 41 0.10 -14.43 0.15
N SER A 42 0.02 -13.11 0.28
CA SER A 42 1.16 -12.28 0.66
C SER A 42 0.77 -11.43 1.88
N THR A 43 1.75 -11.13 2.72
CA THR A 43 1.54 -10.29 3.89
C THR A 43 2.66 -9.28 4.01
N GLY A 44 2.38 -8.18 4.68
CA GLY A 44 3.38 -7.14 4.88
C GLY A 44 2.83 -5.94 5.61
N THR A 45 3.46 -4.80 5.40
CA THR A 45 3.10 -3.54 6.02
C THR A 45 2.82 -2.48 4.96
N TRP A 46 2.05 -1.50 5.32
CA TRP A 46 1.72 -0.40 4.43
C TRP A 46 1.67 0.90 5.22
N SER A 47 1.88 2.01 4.51
CA SER A 47 1.64 3.34 5.05
C SER A 47 1.13 4.25 3.96
N PHE A 48 0.32 5.20 4.34
CA PHE A 48 -0.27 6.16 3.44
C PHE A 48 -0.20 7.55 4.06
N GLU A 49 0.35 8.48 3.31
CA GLU A 49 0.38 9.89 3.69
C GLU A 49 -0.22 10.66 2.52
N LYS A 50 -1.38 11.26 2.75
CA LYS A 50 -2.14 11.94 1.71
C LYS A 50 -1.28 12.97 0.98
N ASP A 51 -1.35 12.95 -0.36
CA ASP A 51 -0.62 13.83 -1.26
C ASP A 51 0.90 13.74 -1.18
N ARG A 52 1.44 12.74 -0.47
CA ARG A 52 2.89 12.57 -0.34
C ARG A 52 3.39 11.22 -0.78
N ALA A 53 2.90 10.14 -0.17
CA ALA A 53 3.42 8.82 -0.48
C ALA A 53 2.48 7.71 -0.07
N PHE A 54 2.50 6.64 -0.83
CA PHE A 54 1.93 5.37 -0.47
C PHE A 54 3.05 4.34 -0.49
N VAL A 55 3.26 3.63 0.62
CA VAL A 55 4.32 2.63 0.77
C VAL A 55 3.69 1.28 1.01
N TRP A 56 4.13 0.28 0.24
CA TRP A 56 3.62 -1.08 0.32
C TRP A 56 4.80 -2.03 0.41
N ASN A 57 5.04 -2.57 1.59
CA ASN A 57 6.19 -3.42 1.86
C ASN A 57 5.73 -4.86 2.07
N THR A 58 5.92 -5.69 1.06
CA THR A 58 5.59 -7.11 1.15
C THR A 58 6.73 -7.84 1.85
N LEU A 59 6.42 -8.57 2.91
CA LEU A 59 7.40 -9.28 3.70
C LEU A 59 7.46 -10.76 3.36
N LYS A 60 6.31 -11.36 3.05
CA LYS A 60 6.19 -12.79 2.74
C LYS A 60 5.22 -13.01 1.60
N PRO A 61 5.43 -14.03 0.78
CA PRO A 61 6.54 -14.97 0.78
C PRO A 61 7.79 -14.39 0.14
N VAL A 62 7.63 -13.43 -0.79
CA VAL A 62 8.75 -12.81 -1.50
C VAL A 62 8.82 -11.35 -1.12
N PRO A 63 9.90 -10.92 -0.45
CA PRO A 63 10.04 -9.51 -0.08
C PRO A 63 10.03 -8.60 -1.30
N SER A 64 9.23 -7.55 -1.24
CA SER A 64 9.18 -6.53 -2.28
C SER A 64 8.76 -5.20 -1.66
N PHE A 65 9.09 -4.10 -2.34
CA PHE A 65 8.87 -2.77 -1.81
C PHE A 65 8.33 -1.87 -2.91
N PHE A 66 7.14 -1.34 -2.71
CA PHE A 66 6.50 -0.44 -3.67
C PHE A 66 6.27 0.91 -3.01
N VAL A 67 6.67 1.97 -3.69
CA VAL A 67 6.46 3.35 -3.23
C VAL A 67 5.86 4.15 -4.36
N ALA A 68 4.77 4.86 -4.08
CA ALA A 68 4.16 5.79 -5.02
C ALA A 68 4.15 7.19 -4.42
N THR A 69 4.59 8.16 -5.19
CA THR A 69 4.51 9.59 -4.87
C THR A 69 3.76 10.29 -5.99
N PRO A 70 3.40 11.58 -5.84
CA PRO A 70 2.71 12.27 -6.93
C PRO A 70 3.50 12.36 -8.24
N THR A 71 4.83 12.23 -8.20
CA THR A 71 5.68 12.41 -9.37
C THR A 71 6.23 11.11 -9.93
N ASN A 72 6.30 10.06 -9.15
CA ASN A 72 6.83 8.79 -9.63
C ASN A 72 6.39 7.62 -8.75
N TYR A 73 6.63 6.41 -9.24
CA TYR A 73 6.55 5.22 -8.40
C TYR A 73 7.76 4.33 -8.66
N SER A 74 8.10 3.54 -7.66
CA SER A 74 9.20 2.59 -7.77
C SER A 74 8.79 1.25 -7.18
N PHE A 75 9.35 0.19 -7.74
CA PHE A 75 9.10 -1.16 -7.29
C PHE A 75 10.43 -1.90 -7.18
N THR A 76 10.71 -2.46 -6.00
CA THR A 76 11.94 -3.18 -5.73
C THR A 76 11.63 -4.62 -5.38
N VAL A 77 12.22 -5.55 -6.09
CA VAL A 77 12.12 -6.98 -5.81
C VAL A 77 13.41 -7.67 -6.24
N GLY A 78 13.91 -8.56 -5.40
CA GLY A 78 15.15 -9.30 -5.70
C GLY A 78 16.36 -8.41 -5.91
N GLY A 79 16.44 -7.27 -5.19
CA GLY A 79 17.54 -6.34 -5.34
C GLY A 79 17.46 -5.45 -6.57
N ARG A 80 16.40 -5.56 -7.35
CA ARG A 80 16.18 -4.72 -8.54
C ARG A 80 15.11 -3.69 -8.27
N THR A 81 15.39 -2.45 -8.65
CA THR A 81 14.43 -1.36 -8.54
C THR A 81 14.04 -0.86 -9.94
N THR A 82 12.74 -0.81 -10.19
CA THR A 82 12.18 -0.21 -11.40
C THR A 82 11.44 1.04 -10.98
N SER A 83 11.69 2.15 -11.67
CA SER A 83 11.03 3.42 -11.38
C SER A 83 10.38 3.96 -12.63
N ARG A 84 9.22 4.60 -12.47
CA ARG A 84 8.51 5.25 -13.57
C ARG A 84 7.96 6.58 -13.10
N ARG A 85 7.87 7.52 -14.04
CA ARG A 85 7.24 8.80 -13.77
C ARG A 85 5.74 8.62 -13.66
N LEU A 86 5.16 9.39 -12.77
CA LEU A 86 3.75 9.39 -12.49
C LEU A 86 3.32 10.83 -12.33
N ASP A 87 2.08 11.13 -12.73
CA ASP A 87 1.52 12.47 -12.58
C ASP A 87 0.08 12.29 -12.11
N MET A 88 -0.09 12.11 -10.79
CA MET A 88 -1.41 11.95 -10.21
C MET A 88 -1.35 12.30 -8.73
N LYS A 89 -2.51 12.60 -8.16
CA LYS A 89 -2.61 12.82 -6.74
C LYS A 89 -2.60 11.49 -6.00
N ILE A 90 -1.95 11.48 -4.84
CA ILE A 90 -1.94 10.33 -3.95
C ILE A 90 -3.00 10.56 -2.88
N ASP A 91 -4.25 10.57 -3.28
CA ASP A 91 -5.39 10.76 -2.38
C ASP A 91 -6.39 9.61 -2.43
N ASN A 92 -6.22 8.68 -3.35
CA ASN A 92 -7.13 7.55 -3.52
C ASN A 92 -6.32 6.26 -3.66
N ILE A 93 -6.38 5.45 -2.62
CA ILE A 93 -5.60 4.22 -2.57
C ILE A 93 -6.03 3.21 -3.65
N ALA A 94 -7.31 3.22 -4.05
CA ALA A 94 -7.78 2.33 -5.11
C ALA A 94 -7.11 2.64 -6.44
N GLN A 95 -6.93 3.93 -6.76
CA GLN A 95 -6.24 4.34 -7.97
C GLN A 95 -4.77 3.92 -7.96
N VAL A 96 -4.13 3.99 -6.79
CA VAL A 96 -2.75 3.56 -6.65
C VAL A 96 -2.61 2.08 -6.96
N PHE A 97 -3.53 1.25 -6.47
CA PHE A 97 -3.51 -0.18 -6.77
C PHE A 97 -3.79 -0.47 -8.24
N GLU A 98 -4.74 0.24 -8.84
CA GLU A 98 -5.03 0.08 -10.26
C GLU A 98 -3.79 0.39 -11.10
N MET A 99 -3.09 1.45 -10.77
CA MET A 99 -1.87 1.85 -11.46
C MET A 99 -0.76 0.82 -11.23
N ARG A 100 -0.60 0.33 -10.00
CA ARG A 100 0.43 -0.66 -9.66
C ARG A 100 0.28 -1.94 -10.47
N GLU A 101 -0.97 -2.38 -10.68
CA GLU A 101 -1.25 -3.63 -11.39
C GLU A 101 -1.34 -3.46 -12.91
N MET A 102 -1.00 -2.28 -13.42
CA MET A 102 -1.00 -1.95 -14.85
C MET A 102 -2.41 -1.77 -15.42
N LYS A 103 -2.72 -0.55 -15.75
CA LYS A 103 -4.04 -0.14 -16.24
C LYS A 103 -4.64 -1.04 -17.33
N GLY A 104 -3.81 -1.53 -18.25
CA GLY A 104 -4.29 -2.30 -19.39
C GLY A 104 -4.87 -3.66 -19.03
N VAL A 105 -4.57 -4.21 -17.86
CA VAL A 105 -5.00 -5.54 -17.46
C VAL A 105 -6.06 -5.53 -16.36
N VAL A 106 -6.30 -4.38 -15.74
CA VAL A 106 -7.31 -4.25 -14.69
C VAL A 106 -8.66 -3.94 -15.31
N ASP A 107 -9.68 -4.71 -14.93
CA ASP A 107 -11.05 -4.48 -15.35
C ASP A 107 -11.73 -3.46 -14.44
N LYS A 108 -11.70 -3.69 -13.12
CA LYS A 108 -12.28 -2.76 -12.16
C LYS A 108 -11.66 -2.95 -10.78
N VAL A 109 -11.81 -1.94 -9.94
CA VAL A 109 -11.42 -1.98 -8.53
C VAL A 109 -12.66 -1.68 -7.69
N GLU A 110 -12.92 -2.53 -6.69
CA GLU A 110 -14.00 -2.32 -5.74
C GLU A 110 -13.42 -2.16 -4.35
N SER A 111 -14.05 -1.33 -3.54
CA SER A 111 -13.64 -1.16 -2.16
C SER A 111 -14.84 -1.33 -1.24
N ASP A 112 -14.58 -1.86 -0.05
CA ASP A 112 -15.61 -1.97 0.97
C ASP A 112 -15.74 -0.66 1.74
N SER A 113 -16.54 -0.69 2.81
CA SER A 113 -16.78 0.50 3.61
C SER A 113 -15.48 1.06 4.20
N ILE A 114 -15.48 2.37 4.41
CA ILE A 114 -14.35 3.07 5.00
C ILE A 114 -14.08 2.54 6.41
N ASN A 115 -12.82 2.29 6.71
CA ASN A 115 -12.41 1.86 8.04
C ASN A 115 -12.61 3.01 9.04
N PRO A 116 -13.43 2.81 10.10
CA PRO A 116 -13.72 3.89 11.06
C PRO A 116 -12.48 4.47 11.73
N VAL A 117 -11.46 3.65 11.96
CA VAL A 117 -10.23 4.11 12.61
C VAL A 117 -9.51 5.12 11.72
N PHE A 118 -9.43 4.84 10.44
CA PHE A 118 -8.77 5.73 9.48
C PHE A 118 -9.59 6.98 9.24
N LYS A 119 -10.90 6.85 9.21
CA LYS A 119 -11.78 8.00 9.04
C LYS A 119 -11.64 8.99 10.19
N ALA A 120 -11.45 8.50 11.41
CA ALA A 120 -11.25 9.34 12.58
C ALA A 120 -9.99 10.18 12.50
N GLU A 121 -9.04 9.80 11.68
CA GLU A 121 -7.80 10.54 11.43
C GLU A 121 -7.91 11.47 10.22
N GLY A 122 -9.10 11.61 9.65
CA GLY A 122 -9.31 12.45 8.48
C GLY A 122 -8.87 11.83 7.16
N ILE A 123 -8.57 10.54 7.16
CA ILE A 123 -8.13 9.82 5.98
C ILE A 123 -9.15 8.72 5.67
N GLU A 124 -9.63 8.69 4.43
CA GLU A 124 -10.61 7.70 4.00
C GLU A 124 -9.90 6.53 3.32
N ILE A 125 -9.72 5.44 4.06
CA ILE A 125 -9.10 4.23 3.56
C ILE A 125 -10.07 3.08 3.76
N PRO A 126 -10.37 2.31 2.72
CA PRO A 126 -11.27 1.16 2.86
C PRO A 126 -10.61 0.06 3.68
N SER A 127 -11.42 -0.75 4.36
CA SER A 127 -10.92 -1.90 5.11
C SER A 127 -10.48 -3.01 4.16
N SER A 128 -11.04 -3.08 2.97
CA SER A 128 -10.62 -4.06 1.97
C SER A 128 -10.84 -3.53 0.57
N LEU A 129 -10.08 -4.09 -0.36
CA LEU A 129 -10.11 -3.77 -1.77
C LEU A 129 -10.16 -5.06 -2.58
N ARG A 130 -10.84 -5.03 -3.70
CA ARG A 130 -10.83 -6.12 -4.68
C ARG A 130 -10.46 -5.57 -6.04
N VAL A 131 -9.48 -6.18 -6.66
CA VAL A 131 -9.05 -5.83 -8.02
C VAL A 131 -9.42 -6.99 -8.94
N PHE A 132 -10.17 -6.70 -9.98
CA PHE A 132 -10.59 -7.69 -10.97
C PHE A 132 -9.81 -7.47 -12.25
N PHE A 133 -9.17 -8.52 -12.73
CA PHE A 133 -8.36 -8.47 -13.94
C PHE A 133 -9.15 -8.97 -15.13
N LYS A 134 -8.81 -8.48 -16.31
CA LYS A 134 -9.51 -8.84 -17.54
C LYS A 134 -9.40 -10.32 -17.88
N ASN A 135 -8.34 -10.99 -17.43
CA ASN A 135 -8.18 -12.42 -17.65
C ASN A 135 -8.93 -13.28 -16.61
N GLY A 136 -9.65 -12.66 -15.69
CA GLY A 136 -10.41 -13.37 -14.67
C GLY A 136 -9.70 -13.55 -13.34
N ASP A 137 -8.44 -13.18 -13.24
CA ASP A 137 -7.74 -13.19 -11.96
C ASP A 137 -8.36 -12.16 -11.00
N ARG A 138 -8.18 -12.38 -9.71
CA ARG A 138 -8.73 -11.50 -8.69
C ARG A 138 -7.72 -11.29 -7.58
N LEU A 139 -7.63 -10.06 -7.12
CA LEU A 139 -6.79 -9.67 -6.00
C LEU A 139 -7.67 -9.16 -4.87
N GLU A 140 -7.54 -9.76 -3.70
CA GLU A 140 -8.25 -9.31 -2.50
C GLU A 140 -7.23 -8.80 -1.50
N ILE A 141 -7.45 -7.60 -0.99
CA ILE A 141 -6.54 -6.95 -0.05
C ILE A 141 -7.32 -6.55 1.18
N SER A 142 -6.84 -6.97 2.35
CA SER A 142 -7.38 -6.57 3.64
C SER A 142 -6.36 -5.69 4.34
N LEU A 143 -6.81 -4.52 4.79
CA LEU A 143 -5.96 -3.54 5.46
C LEU A 143 -6.30 -3.47 6.93
N LYS A 144 -5.29 -3.53 7.77
CA LYS A 144 -5.41 -3.38 9.22
C LYS A 144 -4.42 -2.33 9.69
N ARG A 145 -4.79 -1.68 10.77
CA ARG A 145 -3.90 -0.74 11.41
C ARG A 145 -2.99 -1.41 12.44
#